data_3351f21a8c38f91ccbd02b4c9bbb5176
#
_entry.id   3351f21a8c38f91ccbd02b4c9bbb5176
#
_cell.length_a   1.000
_cell.length_b   1.000
_cell.length_c   1.000
_cell.angle_alpha   90.00
_cell.angle_beta   90.00
_cell.angle_gamma   90.00
#
_symmetry.space_group_name_H-M   'P 1'
#
loop_
_entity.id
_entity.type
_entity.pdbx_description
1 polymer ?
#
loop_
_entity_poly.entity_id
_entity_poly.type
_entity_poly.pdbx_seq_one_letter_code
_entity_poly.pdbx_strand_id
1 'polypeptide(L)'
;MGQEFRCTVTVNPQKLLTTTQQYGSENDKKVFETMKQAIEDFVNGRRWTNMEFQQHEKIECSFSLILNQRTSATDFSGQLSMQLKRPVYNSTYTTGLFNFMEQGSISFSFNESQPLDFDLNNFSSVLTSVIGYYCYIMLGLYFDTFAPAGGDPFYQLAQQVVQAVNTSSYSGWDSKNSRNRYWFMENHLNSAYADLRQAYYTYHRLGLDLMTRDQEIARQNIIQSLENLRQASKSNPGALSIQQFIDVKIQEIVSIFTPAPQSEQKQIYDLVVAISPINTMKVKSFGKK
;
A
#
# COMPACT_ATOMS: atom_id res chain seq x y z
N MET A 1 13.56 -20.08 -1.61
CA MET A 1 12.29 -19.89 -0.90
C MET A 1 12.12 -18.40 -0.71
N GLY A 2 10.97 -17.82 -1.11
CA GLY A 2 10.64 -16.43 -0.87
C GLY A 2 10.52 -16.19 0.61
N GLN A 3 11.04 -15.08 1.10
CA GLN A 3 11.32 -14.98 2.52
C GLN A 3 10.59 -13.83 3.18
N GLU A 4 10.29 -12.77 2.43
CA GLU A 4 9.83 -11.51 3.00
C GLU A 4 8.32 -11.48 3.24
N PHE A 5 7.54 -11.95 2.29
CA PHE A 5 6.08 -11.82 2.34
C PHE A 5 5.36 -13.10 2.77
N ARG A 6 4.25 -12.90 3.47
CA ARG A 6 3.13 -13.82 3.61
C ARG A 6 1.93 -13.18 2.91
N CYS A 7 1.88 -13.34 1.61
CA CYS A 7 0.87 -12.74 0.76
C CYS A 7 -0.29 -13.70 0.54
N THR A 8 -1.52 -13.18 0.63
CA THR A 8 -2.74 -13.85 0.17
C THR A 8 -3.27 -13.14 -1.07
N VAL A 9 -3.73 -13.91 -2.04
CA VAL A 9 -4.27 -13.38 -3.30
C VAL A 9 -5.73 -13.81 -3.47
N THR A 10 -6.55 -12.88 -3.96
CA THR A 10 -7.91 -13.18 -4.40
C THR A 10 -8.10 -12.73 -5.83
N VAL A 11 -8.69 -13.58 -6.67
CA VAL A 11 -9.12 -13.23 -8.02
C VAL A 11 -10.64 -13.37 -8.07
N ASN A 12 -11.34 -12.27 -8.31
CA ASN A 12 -12.80 -12.21 -8.33
C ASN A 12 -13.31 -11.99 -9.76
N PRO A 13 -13.89 -13.01 -10.40
CA PRO A 13 -14.43 -12.93 -11.75
C PRO A 13 -15.92 -12.53 -11.80
N GLN A 14 -16.55 -12.15 -10.69
CA GLN A 14 -18.02 -11.94 -10.64
C GLN A 14 -18.54 -10.99 -11.71
N LYS A 15 -17.80 -9.91 -12.02
CA LYS A 15 -18.21 -8.97 -13.08
C LYS A 15 -18.20 -9.62 -14.47
N LEU A 16 -17.29 -10.55 -14.73
CA LEU A 16 -17.28 -11.31 -15.99
C LEU A 16 -18.50 -12.24 -16.10
N LEU A 17 -18.85 -12.89 -14.98
CA LEU A 17 -19.95 -13.86 -14.93
C LEU A 17 -21.34 -13.19 -15.08
N THR A 18 -21.46 -11.93 -14.65
CA THR A 18 -22.72 -11.18 -14.76
C THR A 18 -22.91 -10.50 -16.12
N THR A 19 -21.83 -10.23 -16.84
CA THR A 19 -21.84 -9.49 -18.11
C THR A 19 -22.03 -10.40 -19.32
N THR A 20 -21.58 -11.65 -19.23
CA THR A 20 -21.71 -12.64 -20.31
C THR A 20 -21.88 -14.04 -19.71
N GLN A 21 -22.92 -14.78 -20.10
CA GLN A 21 -23.11 -16.19 -19.72
C GLN A 21 -21.98 -17.12 -20.24
N GLN A 22 -21.00 -16.56 -20.93
CA GLN A 22 -19.93 -17.26 -21.64
C GLN A 22 -18.78 -17.71 -20.72
N TYR A 23 -18.64 -17.18 -19.50
CA TYR A 23 -17.45 -17.37 -18.63
C TYR A 23 -17.75 -18.12 -17.32
N GLY A 24 -18.67 -19.05 -17.32
CA GLY A 24 -19.02 -19.84 -16.14
C GLY A 24 -18.60 -21.31 -16.20
N SER A 25 -17.82 -21.71 -17.20
CA SER A 25 -17.39 -23.09 -17.35
C SER A 25 -16.39 -23.52 -16.27
N GLU A 26 -16.30 -24.83 -16.02
CA GLU A 26 -15.28 -25.38 -15.10
C GLU A 26 -13.86 -25.03 -15.54
N ASN A 27 -13.63 -24.90 -16.85
CA ASN A 27 -12.34 -24.48 -17.39
C ASN A 27 -12.01 -23.03 -17.03
N ASP A 28 -12.98 -22.12 -17.06
CA ASP A 28 -12.80 -20.71 -16.67
C ASP A 28 -12.47 -20.60 -15.17
N LYS A 29 -13.16 -21.34 -14.32
CA LYS A 29 -12.86 -21.40 -12.89
C LYS A 29 -11.43 -21.85 -12.63
N LYS A 30 -10.96 -22.86 -13.37
CA LYS A 30 -9.59 -23.34 -13.29
C LYS A 30 -8.58 -22.24 -13.67
N VAL A 31 -8.82 -21.51 -14.75
CA VAL A 31 -7.96 -20.37 -15.17
C VAL A 31 -7.82 -19.35 -14.04
N PHE A 32 -8.93 -18.96 -13.37
CA PHE A 32 -8.89 -17.98 -12.29
C PHE A 32 -8.19 -18.49 -11.03
N GLU A 33 -8.37 -19.75 -10.66
CA GLU A 33 -7.64 -20.35 -9.55
C GLU A 33 -6.13 -20.49 -9.88
N THR A 34 -5.79 -20.86 -11.11
CA THR A 34 -4.38 -20.90 -11.56
C THR A 34 -3.76 -19.51 -11.55
N MET A 35 -4.50 -18.48 -12.00
CA MET A 35 -4.04 -17.08 -11.95
C MET A 35 -3.78 -16.63 -10.51
N LYS A 36 -4.71 -16.91 -9.60
CA LYS A 36 -4.55 -16.62 -8.17
C LYS A 36 -3.29 -17.27 -7.62
N GLN A 37 -3.14 -18.59 -7.82
CA GLN A 37 -2.00 -19.35 -7.32
C GLN A 37 -0.68 -18.86 -7.92
N ALA A 38 -0.65 -18.57 -9.23
CA ALA A 38 0.55 -18.06 -9.89
C ALA A 38 0.99 -16.69 -9.32
N ILE A 39 0.05 -15.78 -9.03
CA ILE A 39 0.36 -14.49 -8.40
C ILE A 39 0.84 -14.72 -6.95
N GLU A 40 0.20 -15.60 -6.20
CA GLU A 40 0.58 -15.91 -4.83
C GLU A 40 1.99 -16.51 -4.76
N ASP A 41 2.30 -17.46 -5.63
CA ASP A 41 3.62 -18.07 -5.76
C ASP A 41 4.68 -17.07 -6.22
N PHE A 42 4.33 -16.16 -7.13
CA PHE A 42 5.21 -15.10 -7.59
C PHE A 42 5.64 -14.16 -6.44
N VAL A 43 4.70 -13.75 -5.59
CA VAL A 43 5.00 -12.84 -4.47
C VAL A 43 5.73 -13.58 -3.35
N ASN A 44 5.24 -14.75 -2.94
CA ASN A 44 5.78 -15.50 -1.81
C ASN A 44 7.05 -16.30 -2.15
N GLY A 45 7.20 -16.72 -3.40
CA GLY A 45 8.33 -17.54 -3.86
C GLY A 45 9.57 -16.75 -4.24
N ARG A 46 9.41 -15.48 -4.62
CA ARG A 46 10.50 -14.61 -5.05
C ARG A 46 11.25 -14.01 -3.85
N ARG A 47 12.56 -13.88 -3.98
CA ARG A 47 13.40 -13.13 -3.05
C ARG A 47 13.40 -11.66 -3.46
N TRP A 48 12.85 -10.78 -2.61
CA TRP A 48 12.71 -9.34 -2.87
C TRP A 48 13.83 -8.51 -2.25
N THR A 49 14.53 -9.07 -1.25
CA THR A 49 15.63 -8.40 -0.54
C THR A 49 16.80 -9.35 -0.36
N ASN A 50 17.93 -8.83 0.14
CA ASN A 50 19.06 -9.64 0.58
C ASN A 50 18.99 -10.01 2.07
N MET A 51 17.91 -9.63 2.76
CA MET A 51 17.70 -9.94 4.18
C MET A 51 17.09 -11.33 4.35
N GLU A 52 17.31 -11.92 5.51
CA GLU A 52 16.68 -13.18 5.90
C GLU A 52 15.56 -12.91 6.87
N PHE A 53 14.39 -13.47 6.60
CA PHE A 53 13.20 -13.35 7.44
C PHE A 53 12.86 -14.71 8.04
N GLN A 54 12.67 -14.74 9.37
CA GLN A 54 12.12 -15.89 10.04
C GLN A 54 10.62 -16.02 9.72
N GLN A 55 10.03 -17.20 9.94
CA GLN A 55 8.61 -17.45 9.62
C GLN A 55 7.64 -16.45 10.29
N HIS A 56 7.97 -16.01 11.50
CA HIS A 56 7.16 -15.06 12.27
C HIS A 56 7.42 -13.58 11.91
N GLU A 57 8.49 -13.30 11.16
CA GLU A 57 8.85 -11.95 10.70
C GLU A 57 8.26 -11.62 9.34
N LYS A 58 7.64 -12.61 8.66
CA LYS A 58 7.07 -12.40 7.34
C LYS A 58 6.03 -11.31 7.33
N ILE A 59 6.13 -10.46 6.33
CA ILE A 59 5.30 -9.27 6.16
C ILE A 59 3.94 -9.69 5.60
N GLU A 60 2.87 -9.45 6.35
CA GLU A 60 1.52 -9.78 5.93
C GLU A 60 0.98 -8.76 4.92
N CYS A 61 0.65 -9.24 3.72
CA CYS A 61 0.01 -8.43 2.69
C CYS A 61 -1.04 -9.22 1.92
N SER A 62 -1.84 -8.51 1.15
CA SER A 62 -2.80 -9.14 0.23
C SER A 62 -2.92 -8.36 -1.06
N PHE A 63 -3.19 -9.08 -2.16
CA PHE A 63 -3.63 -8.54 -3.43
C PHE A 63 -5.03 -9.06 -3.75
N SER A 64 -5.92 -8.17 -4.20
CA SER A 64 -7.25 -8.53 -4.68
C SER A 64 -7.44 -8.00 -6.09
N LEU A 65 -7.67 -8.89 -7.03
CA LEU A 65 -7.86 -8.59 -8.45
C LEU A 65 -9.34 -8.87 -8.82
N ILE A 66 -10.08 -7.82 -9.11
CA ILE A 66 -11.45 -7.92 -9.61
C ILE A 66 -11.39 -7.85 -11.14
N LEU A 67 -11.68 -8.96 -11.81
CA LEU A 67 -11.68 -9.01 -13.26
C LEU A 67 -12.93 -8.32 -13.82
N ASN A 68 -12.72 -7.32 -14.69
CA ASN A 68 -13.78 -6.53 -15.29
C ASN A 68 -14.11 -6.99 -16.71
N GLN A 69 -13.10 -7.42 -17.48
CA GLN A 69 -13.22 -7.86 -18.87
C GLN A 69 -12.26 -9.00 -19.16
N ARG A 70 -12.64 -9.84 -20.11
CA ARG A 70 -11.79 -10.84 -20.77
C ARG A 70 -12.02 -10.69 -22.27
N THR A 71 -10.99 -10.26 -22.99
CA THR A 71 -11.09 -9.98 -24.43
C THR A 71 -10.63 -11.14 -25.30
N SER A 72 -9.87 -12.06 -24.74
CA SER A 72 -9.44 -13.31 -25.38
C SER A 72 -9.29 -14.44 -24.35
N ALA A 73 -8.81 -15.58 -24.77
CA ALA A 73 -8.50 -16.69 -23.87
C ALA A 73 -7.45 -16.29 -22.80
N THR A 74 -6.54 -15.37 -23.15
CA THR A 74 -5.41 -14.97 -22.31
C THR A 74 -5.42 -13.51 -21.88
N ASP A 75 -6.26 -12.64 -22.47
CA ASP A 75 -6.22 -11.20 -22.21
C ASP A 75 -7.35 -10.75 -21.28
N PHE A 76 -6.96 -10.12 -20.21
CA PHE A 76 -7.83 -9.69 -19.12
C PHE A 76 -7.66 -8.21 -18.81
N SER A 77 -8.70 -7.61 -18.27
CA SER A 77 -8.55 -6.35 -17.53
C SER A 77 -9.27 -6.44 -16.19
N GLY A 78 -8.70 -5.75 -15.18
CA GLY A 78 -9.23 -5.80 -13.85
C GLY A 78 -8.73 -4.67 -12.98
N GLN A 79 -9.40 -4.49 -11.84
CA GLN A 79 -9.05 -3.54 -10.81
C GLN A 79 -8.26 -4.25 -9.72
N LEU A 80 -7.08 -3.73 -9.41
CA LEU A 80 -6.19 -4.27 -8.39
C LEU A 80 -6.28 -3.44 -7.11
N SER A 81 -6.47 -4.11 -5.99
CA SER A 81 -6.32 -3.53 -4.66
C SER A 81 -5.33 -4.32 -3.83
N MET A 82 -4.67 -3.65 -2.90
CA MET A 82 -3.65 -4.24 -2.05
C MET A 82 -3.70 -3.70 -0.64
N GLN A 83 -3.30 -4.56 0.31
CA GLN A 83 -3.21 -4.21 1.72
C GLN A 83 -1.86 -4.68 2.28
N LEU A 84 -1.35 -3.91 3.23
CA LEU A 84 -0.15 -4.22 4.00
C LEU A 84 -0.42 -3.98 5.46
N LYS A 85 0.02 -4.91 6.31
CA LYS A 85 -0.10 -4.83 7.77
C LYS A 85 1.26 -4.98 8.44
N ARG A 86 1.35 -4.47 9.66
CA ARG A 86 2.53 -4.54 10.51
C ARG A 86 2.12 -4.89 11.95
N PRO A 87 2.77 -5.87 12.60
CA PRO A 87 2.57 -6.09 14.04
C PRO A 87 3.12 -4.90 14.84
N VAL A 88 2.43 -4.54 15.91
CA VAL A 88 2.88 -3.53 16.88
C VAL A 88 3.70 -4.22 17.96
N TYR A 89 4.87 -3.65 18.27
CA TYR A 89 5.82 -4.22 19.21
C TYR A 89 5.17 -4.49 20.58
N ASN A 90 5.48 -5.67 21.16
CA ASN A 90 5.01 -6.13 22.45
C ASN A 90 3.47 -6.09 22.62
N SER A 91 2.74 -6.41 21.55
CA SER A 91 1.28 -6.43 21.54
C SER A 91 0.78 -7.49 20.55
N THR A 92 -0.49 -7.86 20.69
CA THR A 92 -1.20 -8.70 19.71
C THR A 92 -1.85 -7.88 18.59
N TYR A 93 -1.73 -6.55 18.67
CA TYR A 93 -2.33 -5.63 17.70
C TYR A 93 -1.51 -5.58 16.42
N THR A 94 -2.23 -5.56 15.30
CA THR A 94 -1.65 -5.40 13.97
C THR A 94 -2.23 -4.13 13.34
N THR A 95 -1.36 -3.22 12.94
CA THR A 95 -1.74 -1.95 12.32
C THR A 95 -1.69 -2.03 10.80
N GLY A 96 -2.63 -1.40 10.10
CA GLY A 96 -2.58 -1.22 8.66
C GLY A 96 -1.51 -0.20 8.27
N LEU A 97 -0.69 -0.50 7.26
CA LEU A 97 0.27 0.45 6.67
C LEU A 97 -0.20 0.96 5.31
N PHE A 98 -0.87 0.11 4.57
CA PHE A 98 -1.28 0.39 3.21
C PHE A 98 -2.64 -0.27 2.94
N ASN A 99 -3.55 0.47 2.34
CA ASN A 99 -4.80 -0.01 1.82
C ASN A 99 -5.12 0.85 0.60
N PHE A 100 -4.81 0.33 -0.56
CA PHE A 100 -4.87 1.11 -1.78
C PHE A 100 -5.55 0.32 -2.89
N MET A 101 -6.32 1.01 -3.69
CA MET A 101 -6.93 0.51 -4.90
C MET A 101 -6.42 1.32 -6.09
N GLU A 102 -5.89 0.63 -7.09
CA GLU A 102 -5.45 1.23 -8.35
C GLU A 102 -6.55 2.06 -8.99
N GLN A 103 -6.18 3.23 -9.48
CA GLN A 103 -7.12 4.06 -10.23
C GLN A 103 -7.23 3.56 -11.67
N GLY A 104 -8.37 3.00 -11.99
CA GLY A 104 -8.61 2.37 -13.29
C GLY A 104 -8.27 0.88 -13.31
N SER A 105 -8.52 0.28 -14.46
CA SER A 105 -8.22 -1.14 -14.68
C SER A 105 -6.82 -1.30 -15.27
N ILE A 106 -6.12 -2.33 -14.82
CA ILE A 106 -4.92 -2.82 -15.48
C ILE A 106 -5.33 -3.81 -16.59
N SER A 107 -4.75 -3.69 -17.76
CA SER A 107 -4.93 -4.65 -18.86
C SER A 107 -3.67 -5.49 -18.97
N PHE A 108 -3.82 -6.81 -18.97
CA PHE A 108 -2.70 -7.75 -18.92
C PHE A 108 -3.04 -9.07 -19.61
N SER A 109 -2.01 -9.78 -20.03
CA SER A 109 -2.13 -11.16 -20.52
C SER A 109 -1.71 -12.13 -19.42
N PHE A 110 -2.43 -13.25 -19.31
CA PHE A 110 -2.12 -14.37 -18.43
C PHE A 110 -2.29 -15.70 -19.18
N ASN A 111 -1.27 -16.54 -19.13
CA ASN A 111 -1.28 -17.88 -19.71
C ASN A 111 -0.94 -18.90 -18.62
N GLU A 112 -1.82 -19.88 -18.39
CA GLU A 112 -1.65 -20.92 -17.37
C GLU A 112 -0.38 -21.75 -17.54
N SER A 113 0.12 -21.86 -18.79
CA SER A 113 1.30 -22.66 -19.12
C SER A 113 2.61 -21.89 -19.01
N GLN A 114 2.57 -20.59 -18.69
CA GLN A 114 3.76 -19.75 -18.61
C GLN A 114 3.97 -19.24 -17.18
N PRO A 115 5.19 -19.35 -16.64
CA PRO A 115 5.49 -18.75 -15.34
C PRO A 115 5.37 -17.22 -15.41
N LEU A 116 5.03 -16.62 -14.28
CA LEU A 116 5.08 -15.16 -14.13
C LEU A 116 6.54 -14.73 -14.00
N ASP A 117 7.07 -14.16 -15.08
CA ASP A 117 8.44 -13.67 -15.14
C ASP A 117 8.50 -12.16 -14.83
N PHE A 118 9.57 -11.75 -14.16
CA PHE A 118 9.80 -10.36 -13.77
C PHE A 118 11.29 -10.06 -13.74
N ASP A 119 11.68 -9.06 -14.52
CA ASP A 119 13.01 -8.48 -14.52
C ASP A 119 12.91 -7.02 -14.09
N LEU A 120 13.79 -6.61 -13.18
CA LEU A 120 13.80 -5.25 -12.64
C LEU A 120 14.18 -4.20 -13.70
N ASN A 121 15.04 -4.58 -14.66
CA ASN A 121 15.60 -3.67 -15.65
C ASN A 121 14.87 -3.74 -17.00
N ASN A 122 14.06 -4.78 -17.22
CA ASN A 122 13.38 -5.02 -18.48
C ASN A 122 11.90 -5.27 -18.27
N PHE A 123 11.09 -4.63 -19.08
CA PHE A 123 9.65 -4.88 -19.06
C PHE A 123 9.34 -6.31 -19.55
N SER A 124 8.75 -7.15 -18.69
CA SER A 124 8.31 -8.51 -19.04
C SER A 124 6.80 -8.55 -19.32
N SER A 125 5.99 -8.13 -18.34
CA SER A 125 4.54 -8.05 -18.48
C SER A 125 3.95 -6.95 -17.58
N VAL A 126 2.74 -6.48 -17.92
CA VAL A 126 2.02 -5.50 -17.09
C VAL A 126 1.72 -6.07 -15.71
N LEU A 127 1.22 -7.30 -15.64
CA LEU A 127 0.81 -7.93 -14.39
C LEU A 127 1.97 -8.03 -13.40
N THR A 128 3.10 -8.60 -13.84
CA THR A 128 4.27 -8.78 -12.97
C THR A 128 4.95 -7.46 -12.62
N SER A 129 4.98 -6.51 -13.55
CA SER A 129 5.53 -5.16 -13.28
C SER A 129 4.70 -4.41 -12.25
N VAL A 130 3.37 -4.47 -12.32
CA VAL A 130 2.49 -3.82 -11.34
C VAL A 130 2.62 -4.47 -9.97
N ILE A 131 2.58 -5.80 -9.89
CA ILE A 131 2.71 -6.53 -8.62
C ILE A 131 4.11 -6.31 -8.02
N GLY A 132 5.18 -6.44 -8.82
CA GLY A 132 6.55 -6.21 -8.37
C GLY A 132 6.80 -4.79 -7.88
N TYR A 133 6.26 -3.79 -8.58
CA TYR A 133 6.27 -2.40 -8.13
C TYR A 133 5.65 -2.27 -6.73
N TYR A 134 4.43 -2.83 -6.51
CA TYR A 134 3.80 -2.73 -5.20
C TYR A 134 4.48 -3.55 -4.12
N CYS A 135 5.14 -4.65 -4.45
CA CYS A 135 5.99 -5.35 -3.49
C CYS A 135 7.12 -4.45 -2.99
N TYR A 136 7.79 -3.70 -3.88
CA TYR A 136 8.82 -2.74 -3.47
C TYR A 136 8.25 -1.54 -2.69
N ILE A 137 7.10 -1.01 -3.08
CA ILE A 137 6.42 0.04 -2.30
C ILE A 137 6.07 -0.46 -0.89
N MET A 138 5.53 -1.66 -0.77
CA MET A 138 5.19 -2.26 0.54
C MET A 138 6.43 -2.45 1.42
N LEU A 139 7.54 -2.91 0.86
CA LEU A 139 8.82 -2.98 1.57
C LEU A 139 9.29 -1.60 2.01
N GLY A 140 9.24 -0.61 1.13
CA GLY A 140 9.59 0.77 1.46
C GLY A 140 8.78 1.31 2.63
N LEU A 141 7.45 1.19 2.57
CA LEU A 141 6.56 1.60 3.65
C LEU A 141 6.83 0.85 4.96
N TYR A 142 7.05 -0.47 4.88
CA TYR A 142 7.33 -1.29 6.05
C TYR A 142 8.61 -0.86 6.75
N PHE A 143 9.70 -0.68 6.02
CA PHE A 143 11.00 -0.29 6.59
C PHE A 143 11.04 1.16 7.06
N ASP A 144 10.29 2.07 6.46
CA ASP A 144 10.12 3.44 6.98
C ASP A 144 9.46 3.47 8.36
N THR A 145 8.74 2.43 8.76
CA THR A 145 8.18 2.35 10.12
C THR A 145 9.19 1.98 11.20
N PHE A 146 10.38 1.49 10.84
CA PHE A 146 11.40 1.05 11.79
C PHE A 146 12.58 2.01 11.91
N ALA A 147 12.92 2.71 10.85
CA ALA A 147 14.03 3.67 10.80
C ALA A 147 13.70 4.86 9.89
N PRO A 148 14.20 6.07 10.22
CA PRO A 148 14.10 7.20 9.30
C PRO A 148 14.72 6.85 7.95
N ALA A 149 13.98 7.08 6.86
CA ALA A 149 14.40 6.75 5.50
C ALA A 149 14.77 5.27 5.26
N GLY A 150 14.31 4.35 6.12
CA GLY A 150 14.61 2.92 6.02
C GLY A 150 14.10 2.27 4.72
N GLY A 151 13.10 2.87 4.09
CA GLY A 151 12.52 2.43 2.83
C GLY A 151 13.29 2.82 1.56
N ASP A 152 14.33 3.68 1.63
CA ASP A 152 15.05 4.20 0.45
C ASP A 152 15.46 3.13 -0.57
N PRO A 153 16.10 2.02 -0.18
CA PRO A 153 16.53 1.02 -1.15
C PRO A 153 15.36 0.45 -1.97
N PHE A 154 14.19 0.31 -1.34
CA PHE A 154 13.03 -0.30 -1.97
C PHE A 154 12.28 0.67 -2.88
N TYR A 155 12.18 1.95 -2.50
CA TYR A 155 11.63 2.97 -3.38
C TYR A 155 12.51 3.20 -4.62
N GLN A 156 13.84 3.06 -4.49
CA GLN A 156 14.74 3.08 -5.64
C GLN A 156 14.49 1.89 -6.58
N LEU A 157 14.23 0.70 -6.04
CA LEU A 157 13.84 -0.46 -6.86
C LEU A 157 12.46 -0.25 -7.52
N ALA A 158 11.48 0.34 -6.81
CA ALA A 158 10.21 0.73 -7.41
C ALA A 158 10.39 1.75 -8.55
N GLN A 159 11.32 2.70 -8.42
CA GLN A 159 11.68 3.65 -9.47
C GLN A 159 12.26 2.97 -10.71
N GLN A 160 13.11 1.95 -10.53
CA GLN A 160 13.64 1.17 -11.65
C GLN A 160 12.52 0.46 -12.42
N VAL A 161 11.52 -0.11 -11.73
CA VAL A 161 10.34 -0.69 -12.38
C VAL A 161 9.58 0.39 -13.18
N VAL A 162 9.36 1.57 -12.61
CA VAL A 162 8.72 2.70 -13.30
C VAL A 162 9.49 3.07 -14.57
N GLN A 163 10.81 3.14 -14.49
CA GLN A 163 11.67 3.47 -15.65
C GLN A 163 11.62 2.38 -16.73
N ALA A 164 11.67 1.10 -16.34
CA ALA A 164 11.61 -0.02 -17.29
C ALA A 164 10.27 -0.06 -18.04
N VAL A 165 9.15 0.26 -17.37
CA VAL A 165 7.81 0.23 -17.99
C VAL A 165 7.49 1.53 -18.74
N ASN A 166 8.04 2.68 -18.34
CA ASN A 166 7.75 3.98 -18.97
C ASN A 166 8.17 4.05 -20.46
N THR A 167 9.05 3.16 -20.91
CA THR A 167 9.38 2.97 -22.32
C THR A 167 8.25 2.32 -23.14
N SER A 168 7.24 1.78 -22.46
CA SER A 168 6.06 1.14 -23.04
C SER A 168 4.88 2.12 -23.12
N SER A 169 3.84 1.77 -23.89
CA SER A 169 2.63 2.58 -24.03
C SER A 169 1.59 2.38 -22.90
N TYR A 170 1.96 1.70 -21.81
CA TYR A 170 1.03 1.40 -20.71
C TYR A 170 0.84 2.60 -19.78
N SER A 171 -0.41 2.86 -19.39
CA SER A 171 -0.78 3.99 -18.53
C SER A 171 -0.38 3.78 -17.07
N GLY A 172 -0.25 4.91 -16.35
CA GLY A 172 -0.03 4.90 -14.90
C GLY A 172 1.43 4.86 -14.45
N TRP A 173 2.38 4.99 -15.39
CA TRP A 173 3.82 4.96 -15.15
C TRP A 173 4.55 6.27 -15.44
N ASP A 174 3.82 7.28 -15.89
CA ASP A 174 4.35 8.60 -16.26
C ASP A 174 3.84 9.72 -15.35
N SER A 175 4.41 10.90 -15.46
CA SER A 175 4.06 12.08 -14.68
C SER A 175 2.80 12.82 -15.13
N LYS A 176 2.13 12.37 -16.22
CA LYS A 176 0.99 13.09 -16.82
C LYS A 176 -0.27 13.08 -15.98
N ASN A 177 -0.48 11.99 -15.22
CA ASN A 177 -1.63 11.84 -14.33
C ASN A 177 -1.18 11.94 -12.87
N SER A 178 -1.84 12.80 -12.08
CA SER A 178 -1.42 13.16 -10.72
C SER A 178 -1.60 12.07 -9.65
N ARG A 179 -2.26 10.95 -9.96
CA ARG A 179 -2.63 9.93 -8.95
C ARG A 179 -2.35 8.53 -9.46
N ASN A 180 -1.10 8.25 -9.78
CA ASN A 180 -0.67 6.96 -10.31
C ASN A 180 0.60 6.43 -9.62
N ARG A 181 1.14 5.31 -10.11
CA ARG A 181 2.35 4.66 -9.58
C ARG A 181 3.58 5.57 -9.63
N TYR A 182 3.75 6.36 -10.69
CA TYR A 182 4.84 7.34 -10.76
C TYR A 182 4.82 8.31 -9.58
N TRP A 183 3.69 8.95 -9.31
CA TRP A 183 3.58 9.92 -8.23
C TRP A 183 3.61 9.28 -6.85
N PHE A 184 3.10 8.05 -6.69
CA PHE A 184 3.21 7.36 -5.42
C PHE A 184 4.67 7.09 -5.05
N MET A 185 5.49 6.61 -6.00
CA MET A 185 6.93 6.43 -5.84
C MET A 185 7.64 7.78 -5.61
N GLU A 186 7.34 8.80 -6.42
CA GLU A 186 7.94 10.12 -6.33
C GLU A 186 7.70 10.76 -4.95
N ASN A 187 6.49 10.62 -4.38
CA ASN A 187 6.17 11.11 -3.04
C ASN A 187 7.02 10.48 -1.92
N HIS A 188 7.71 9.38 -2.18
CA HIS A 188 8.56 8.72 -1.19
C HIS A 188 10.05 8.93 -1.45
N LEU A 189 10.46 9.23 -2.68
CA LEU A 189 11.86 9.46 -3.02
C LEU A 189 12.28 10.93 -2.99
N ASN A 190 11.37 11.82 -3.32
CA ASN A 190 11.67 13.23 -3.40
C ASN A 190 11.79 13.84 -2.00
N SER A 191 12.88 14.53 -1.72
CA SER A 191 13.18 15.17 -0.43
C SER A 191 12.12 16.19 0.02
N ALA A 192 11.33 16.74 -0.90
CA ALA A 192 10.20 17.61 -0.58
C ALA A 192 9.12 16.92 0.27
N TYR A 193 9.12 15.58 0.31
CA TYR A 193 8.23 14.76 1.13
C TYR A 193 8.92 14.10 2.33
N ALA A 194 10.07 14.59 2.76
CA ALA A 194 10.80 14.00 3.89
C ALA A 194 9.95 13.93 5.18
N ASP A 195 9.11 14.94 5.43
CA ASP A 195 8.19 14.96 6.58
C ASP A 195 7.13 13.85 6.54
N LEU A 196 6.69 13.43 5.35
CA LEU A 196 5.80 12.26 5.19
C LEU A 196 6.50 10.99 5.69
N ARG A 197 7.74 10.76 5.29
CA ARG A 197 8.51 9.58 5.69
C ARG A 197 8.87 9.61 7.18
N GLN A 198 9.20 10.81 7.69
CA GLN A 198 9.38 11.01 9.13
C GLN A 198 8.08 10.69 9.91
N ALA A 199 6.91 11.01 9.33
CA ALA A 199 5.63 10.68 9.94
C ALA A 199 5.43 9.16 10.07
N TYR A 200 5.80 8.33 9.08
CA TYR A 200 5.73 6.87 9.19
C TYR A 200 6.56 6.35 10.37
N TYR A 201 7.81 6.80 10.50
CA TYR A 201 8.69 6.39 11.60
C TYR A 201 8.15 6.84 12.96
N THR A 202 7.81 8.11 13.08
CA THR A 202 7.35 8.69 14.36
C THR A 202 6.04 8.08 14.82
N TYR A 203 5.09 7.86 13.90
CA TYR A 203 3.80 7.25 14.22
C TYR A 203 3.95 5.81 14.73
N HIS A 204 4.75 5.00 14.05
CA HIS A 204 4.84 3.58 14.32
C HIS A 204 5.89 3.26 15.39
N ARG A 205 7.15 3.64 15.15
CA ARG A 205 8.24 3.26 16.06
C ARG A 205 8.22 4.02 17.37
N LEU A 206 7.99 5.32 17.31
CA LEU A 206 7.98 6.18 18.50
C LEU A 206 6.58 6.35 19.11
N GLY A 207 5.53 6.08 18.35
CA GLY A 207 4.14 6.09 18.80
C GLY A 207 3.64 4.69 19.16
N LEU A 208 3.11 3.94 18.19
CA LEU A 208 2.42 2.68 18.43
C LEU A 208 3.28 1.66 19.21
N ASP A 209 4.55 1.50 18.88
CA ASP A 209 5.44 0.55 19.55
C ASP A 209 5.72 0.90 21.02
N LEU A 210 5.43 2.12 21.45
CA LEU A 210 5.55 2.55 22.87
C LEU A 210 4.23 2.48 23.63
N MET A 211 3.09 2.24 22.98
CA MET A 211 1.76 2.28 23.62
C MET A 211 1.62 1.35 24.84
N THR A 212 2.29 0.18 24.82
CA THR A 212 2.26 -0.77 25.93
C THR A 212 3.15 -0.35 27.11
N ARG A 213 4.11 0.54 26.88
CA ARG A 213 5.08 1.00 27.86
C ARG A 213 4.70 2.36 28.45
N ASP A 214 4.34 3.31 27.61
CA ASP A 214 4.04 4.69 28.00
C ASP A 214 3.04 5.30 27.01
N GLN A 215 1.77 5.29 27.38
CA GLN A 215 0.70 5.77 26.50
C GLN A 215 0.73 7.28 26.29
N GLU A 216 1.20 8.07 27.26
CA GLU A 216 1.26 9.51 27.14
C GLU A 216 2.34 9.91 26.12
N ILE A 217 3.57 9.43 26.28
CA ILE A 217 4.65 9.67 25.32
C ILE A 217 4.26 9.15 23.94
N ALA A 218 3.65 7.96 23.86
CA ALA A 218 3.20 7.39 22.61
C ALA A 218 2.18 8.28 21.88
N ARG A 219 1.17 8.82 22.58
CA ARG A 219 0.19 9.74 22.00
C ARG A 219 0.84 11.06 21.55
N GLN A 220 1.76 11.61 22.35
CA GLN A 220 2.50 12.82 21.95
C GLN A 220 3.30 12.61 20.65
N ASN A 221 3.95 11.44 20.49
CA ASN A 221 4.65 11.09 19.27
C ASN A 221 3.69 10.90 18.08
N ILE A 222 2.50 10.36 18.31
CA ILE A 222 1.47 10.28 17.25
C ILE A 222 1.00 11.68 16.83
N ILE A 223 0.78 12.60 17.78
CA ILE A 223 0.49 14.01 17.48
C ILE A 223 1.63 14.63 16.67
N GLN A 224 2.88 14.42 17.07
CA GLN A 224 4.05 14.92 16.34
C GLN A 224 4.12 14.35 14.91
N SER A 225 3.79 13.07 14.74
CA SER A 225 3.70 12.45 13.41
C SER A 225 2.68 13.15 12.52
N LEU A 226 1.50 13.47 13.06
CA LEU A 226 0.47 14.21 12.31
C LEU A 226 0.90 15.64 12.02
N GLU A 227 1.68 16.28 12.90
CA GLU A 227 2.28 17.58 12.62
C GLU A 227 3.27 17.53 11.44
N ASN A 228 4.14 16.51 11.40
CA ASN A 228 5.01 16.26 10.26
C ASN A 228 4.19 16.08 8.97
N LEU A 229 3.11 15.30 9.05
CA LEU A 229 2.23 15.08 7.90
C LEU A 229 1.52 16.37 7.46
N ARG A 230 1.16 17.25 8.41
CA ARG A 230 0.61 18.59 8.12
C ARG A 230 1.63 19.48 7.39
N GLN A 231 2.90 19.44 7.78
CA GLN A 231 3.95 20.17 7.06
C GLN A 231 4.13 19.63 5.63
N ALA A 232 4.22 18.31 5.49
CA ALA A 232 4.27 17.68 4.16
C ALA A 232 3.06 18.09 3.29
N SER A 233 1.86 18.13 3.86
CA SER A 233 0.62 18.52 3.16
C SER A 233 0.61 19.98 2.75
N LYS A 234 1.18 20.89 3.55
CA LYS A 234 1.30 22.31 3.19
C LYS A 234 2.23 22.52 2.00
N SER A 235 3.36 21.81 1.99
CA SER A 235 4.34 21.90 0.91
C SER A 235 3.85 21.20 -0.37
N ASN A 236 3.04 20.14 -0.24
CA ASN A 236 2.58 19.30 -1.34
C ASN A 236 1.07 19.00 -1.22
N PRO A 237 0.20 19.99 -1.47
CA PRO A 237 -1.25 19.79 -1.32
C PRO A 237 -1.79 18.70 -2.24
N GLY A 238 -2.59 17.80 -1.68
CA GLY A 238 -3.24 16.73 -2.45
C GLY A 238 -2.34 15.55 -2.83
N ALA A 239 -1.12 15.46 -2.29
CA ALA A 239 -0.23 14.33 -2.53
C ALA A 239 -0.90 12.99 -2.16
N LEU A 240 -0.82 12.03 -3.09
CA LEU A 240 -1.48 10.74 -2.99
C LEU A 240 -1.08 9.96 -1.73
N SER A 241 0.22 9.95 -1.42
CA SER A 241 0.75 9.20 -0.27
C SER A 241 0.36 9.81 1.07
N ILE A 242 0.19 11.14 1.14
CA ILE A 242 -0.30 11.81 2.36
C ILE A 242 -1.77 11.43 2.62
N GLN A 243 -2.60 11.49 1.57
CA GLN A 243 -4.00 11.09 1.67
C GLN A 243 -4.11 9.60 2.07
N GLN A 244 -3.32 8.74 1.46
CA GLN A 244 -3.29 7.31 1.75
C GLN A 244 -2.90 7.03 3.22
N PHE A 245 -1.92 7.76 3.78
CA PHE A 245 -1.57 7.64 5.20
C PHE A 245 -2.77 7.91 6.10
N ILE A 246 -3.41 9.06 5.92
CA ILE A 246 -4.58 9.44 6.75
C ILE A 246 -5.73 8.46 6.57
N ASP A 247 -6.05 8.05 5.36
CA ASP A 247 -7.17 7.16 5.10
C ASP A 247 -7.02 5.80 5.79
N VAL A 248 -5.79 5.29 5.86
CA VAL A 248 -5.48 4.05 6.58
C VAL A 248 -5.50 4.23 8.10
N LYS A 249 -5.04 5.40 8.61
CA LYS A 249 -4.83 5.62 10.04
C LYS A 249 -6.00 6.26 10.78
N ILE A 250 -6.93 6.87 10.10
CA ILE A 250 -7.93 7.71 10.76
C ILE A 250 -8.77 6.97 11.82
N GLN A 251 -9.16 5.72 11.58
CA GLN A 251 -9.93 4.94 12.56
C GLN A 251 -9.07 4.55 13.77
N GLU A 252 -7.81 4.21 13.55
CA GLU A 252 -6.84 3.90 14.58
C GLU A 252 -6.58 5.14 15.45
N ILE A 253 -6.41 6.31 14.83
CA ILE A 253 -6.25 7.60 15.51
C ILE A 253 -7.48 7.89 16.39
N VAL A 254 -8.68 7.76 15.86
CA VAL A 254 -9.92 7.95 16.63
C VAL A 254 -9.95 7.02 17.84
N SER A 255 -9.63 5.74 17.67
CA SER A 255 -9.62 4.76 18.76
C SER A 255 -8.61 5.09 19.86
N ILE A 256 -7.40 5.52 19.48
CA ILE A 256 -6.32 5.89 20.40
C ILE A 256 -6.70 7.13 21.24
N PHE A 257 -7.32 8.13 20.60
CA PHE A 257 -7.58 9.43 21.24
C PHE A 257 -8.98 9.55 21.87
N THR A 258 -9.88 8.59 21.67
CA THR A 258 -11.19 8.59 22.36
C THR A 258 -11.05 8.64 23.89
N PRO A 259 -10.15 7.86 24.54
CA PRO A 259 -9.94 7.95 25.99
C PRO A 259 -8.95 9.04 26.41
N ALA A 260 -8.37 9.80 25.47
CA ALA A 260 -7.32 10.79 25.74
C ALA A 260 -7.90 12.10 26.33
N PRO A 261 -7.05 12.95 26.96
CA PRO A 261 -7.46 14.28 27.41
C PRO A 261 -8.06 15.12 26.29
N GLN A 262 -9.03 15.99 26.66
CA GLN A 262 -9.73 16.84 25.68
C GLN A 262 -8.77 17.77 24.90
N SER A 263 -7.68 18.21 25.52
CA SER A 263 -6.64 19.01 24.85
C SER A 263 -5.97 18.26 23.70
N GLU A 264 -5.66 16.96 23.90
CA GLU A 264 -5.08 16.10 22.86
C GLU A 264 -6.12 15.82 21.76
N GLN A 265 -7.38 15.53 22.15
CA GLN A 265 -8.46 15.32 21.18
C GLN A 265 -8.64 16.55 20.26
N LYS A 266 -8.60 17.76 20.83
CA LYS A 266 -8.69 18.99 20.05
C LYS A 266 -7.51 19.14 19.08
N GLN A 267 -6.28 18.84 19.52
CA GLN A 267 -5.11 18.87 18.64
C GLN A 267 -5.29 17.90 17.46
N ILE A 268 -5.76 16.69 17.71
CA ILE A 268 -6.05 15.69 16.65
C ILE A 268 -7.11 16.22 15.68
N TYR A 269 -8.19 16.83 16.19
CA TYR A 269 -9.20 17.44 15.34
C TYR A 269 -8.60 18.50 14.41
N ASP A 270 -7.85 19.45 14.98
CA ASP A 270 -7.26 20.57 14.23
C ASP A 270 -6.26 20.05 13.16
N LEU A 271 -5.46 19.01 13.49
CA LEU A 271 -4.53 18.38 12.57
C LEU A 271 -5.23 17.64 11.43
N VAL A 272 -6.22 16.81 11.75
CA VAL A 272 -6.95 16.03 10.73
C VAL A 272 -7.70 16.95 9.77
N VAL A 273 -8.34 18.03 10.28
CA VAL A 273 -9.02 19.03 9.45
C VAL A 273 -8.03 19.70 8.49
N ALA A 274 -6.83 20.01 8.96
CA ALA A 274 -5.80 20.67 8.15
C ALA A 274 -5.18 19.76 7.09
N ILE A 275 -5.01 18.45 7.39
CA ILE A 275 -4.36 17.47 6.49
C ILE A 275 -5.38 16.93 5.47
N SER A 276 -6.56 16.55 5.95
CA SER A 276 -7.57 15.83 5.16
C SER A 276 -8.99 16.27 5.54
N PRO A 277 -9.49 17.36 4.95
CA PRO A 277 -10.84 17.88 5.23
C PRO A 277 -11.95 16.84 5.05
N ILE A 278 -11.79 15.90 4.13
CA ILE A 278 -12.75 14.83 3.87
C ILE A 278 -12.94 13.88 5.07
N ASN A 279 -11.93 13.78 5.94
CA ASN A 279 -11.96 12.94 7.14
C ASN A 279 -12.46 13.68 8.40
N THR A 280 -12.80 14.95 8.31
CA THR A 280 -13.28 15.79 9.44
C THR A 280 -14.44 15.14 10.20
N MET A 281 -15.39 14.53 9.51
CA MET A 281 -16.54 13.91 10.14
C MET A 281 -16.18 12.77 11.09
N LYS A 282 -15.07 12.08 10.86
CA LYS A 282 -14.60 10.96 11.71
C LYS A 282 -14.06 11.43 13.05
N VAL A 283 -13.56 12.66 13.13
CA VAL A 283 -13.03 13.28 14.36
C VAL A 283 -13.94 14.39 14.92
N LYS A 284 -15.16 14.52 14.43
CA LYS A 284 -16.09 15.59 14.81
C LYS A 284 -16.36 15.66 16.32
N SER A 285 -16.35 14.54 17.02
CA SER A 285 -16.53 14.49 18.49
C SER A 285 -15.39 15.16 19.24
N PHE A 286 -14.18 15.20 18.69
CA PHE A 286 -12.99 15.81 19.28
C PHE A 286 -12.97 17.33 19.16
N GLY A 287 -13.73 17.91 18.22
CA GLY A 287 -13.83 19.37 18.01
C GLY A 287 -14.88 20.07 18.88
N LYS A 288 -15.61 19.32 19.74
CA LYS A 288 -16.59 19.93 20.65
C LYS A 288 -15.87 20.59 21.84
N LYS A 289 -16.28 21.83 22.14
CA LYS A 289 -15.84 22.58 23.34
C LYS A 289 -16.47 22.02 24.59
#